data_13c036a5bd5f5f9740507f7a7fd8cc73
#
_entry.id   13c036a5bd5f5f9740507f7a7fd8cc73
#
_cell.length_a   1.000
_cell.length_b   1.000
_cell.length_c   1.000
_cell.angle_alpha   90.00
_cell.angle_beta   90.00
_cell.angle_gamma   90.00
#
_symmetry.space_group_name_H-M   'P 1'
#
loop_
_entity.id
_entity.type
_entity.pdbx_description
1 polymer ?
#
loop_
_entity_poly.entity_id
_entity_poly.type
_entity_poly.pdbx_seq_one_letter_code
_entity_poly.pdbx_strand_id
1 'polypeptide(L)'
;ARRAGAGARGGATRGDGETGEDITANVRTIDSIPLRLRGDNPPALLEVRGEVVMPHSGFRDLNRRQEEAGHKTFANPRNAAAGSLRQLDSRITAERPLEFYAYSVARLEGEPWPDTHSAMLERLRDLNLRVNGEVRRCQGIDALLDFYNDIQERRERLDYDIDGVVYKVDRFDWQRDLGFVSRAPRWAIAHKFPAQEELTVLNDVDWQVGRTGALTPVAKLEPVQVGGVTVSNATLHNIDEIRRLDIRVG
;
A
#
# COMPACT_ATOMS: atom_id res chain seq x y z
N ALA A 1 14.46 -34.40 -18.97
CA ALA A 1 13.23 -33.62 -19.20
C ALA A 1 13.34 -32.31 -18.43
N ARG A 2 13.55 -31.17 -19.12
CA ARG A 2 13.55 -29.84 -18.51
C ARG A 2 12.11 -29.54 -18.07
N ARG A 3 11.84 -29.52 -16.76
CA ARG A 3 10.60 -28.95 -16.23
C ARG A 3 10.61 -27.45 -16.58
N ALA A 4 9.66 -27.02 -17.37
CA ALA A 4 9.46 -25.60 -17.65
C ALA A 4 9.21 -24.88 -16.32
N GLY A 5 10.02 -23.87 -15.99
CA GLY A 5 9.85 -23.08 -14.78
C GLY A 5 8.43 -22.51 -14.71
N ALA A 6 7.86 -22.50 -13.51
CA ALA A 6 6.51 -21.98 -13.27
C ALA A 6 6.43 -20.51 -13.70
N GLY A 7 5.67 -20.23 -14.75
CA GLY A 7 5.40 -18.86 -15.21
C GLY A 7 4.31 -18.19 -14.38
N ALA A 8 4.26 -16.86 -14.39
CA ALA A 8 3.18 -16.10 -13.78
C ALA A 8 1.83 -16.49 -14.39
N ARG A 9 0.94 -17.07 -13.58
CA ARG A 9 -0.36 -17.60 -14.03
C ARG A 9 -1.47 -16.57 -13.94
N GLY A 10 -1.51 -15.78 -12.88
CA GLY A 10 -2.57 -14.82 -12.65
C GLY A 10 -2.20 -13.76 -11.62
N GLY A 11 -2.95 -12.67 -11.63
CA GLY A 11 -2.89 -11.61 -10.62
C GLY A 11 -4.29 -11.07 -10.37
N ALA A 12 -4.62 -10.83 -9.10
CA ALA A 12 -5.89 -10.27 -8.69
C ALA A 12 -5.69 -9.17 -7.65
N THR A 13 -6.61 -8.21 -7.61
CA THR A 13 -6.68 -7.23 -6.51
C THR A 13 -7.18 -7.90 -5.23
N ARG A 14 -6.95 -7.25 -4.08
CA ARG A 14 -7.45 -7.73 -2.79
C ARG A 14 -8.99 -7.76 -2.74
N GLY A 15 -9.66 -6.83 -3.46
CA GLY A 15 -11.10 -6.67 -3.38
C GLY A 15 -11.60 -6.48 -1.95
N ASP A 16 -12.65 -7.21 -1.59
CA ASP A 16 -13.22 -7.29 -0.24
C ASP A 16 -12.53 -8.32 0.68
N GLY A 17 -11.54 -9.03 0.15
CA GLY A 17 -10.82 -10.12 0.82
C GLY A 17 -11.21 -11.52 0.35
N GLU A 18 -12.37 -11.68 -0.27
CA GLU A 18 -12.88 -12.93 -0.85
C GLU A 18 -12.89 -12.88 -2.38
N THR A 19 -13.33 -11.76 -2.95
CA THR A 19 -13.42 -11.55 -4.40
C THR A 19 -12.60 -10.32 -4.80
N GLY A 20 -11.75 -10.46 -5.80
CA GLY A 20 -10.93 -9.40 -6.38
C GLY A 20 -11.06 -9.35 -7.90
N GLU A 21 -10.67 -8.22 -8.49
CA GLU A 21 -10.63 -8.05 -9.95
C GLU A 21 -9.43 -8.82 -10.52
N ASP A 22 -9.63 -9.51 -11.64
CA ASP A 22 -8.54 -10.10 -12.42
C ASP A 22 -7.77 -8.98 -13.14
N ILE A 23 -6.51 -8.83 -12.76
CA ILE A 23 -5.56 -7.86 -13.33
C ILE A 23 -4.35 -8.54 -13.95
N THR A 24 -4.48 -9.80 -14.37
CA THR A 24 -3.39 -10.63 -14.86
C THR A 24 -2.62 -9.96 -16.00
N ALA A 25 -3.32 -9.37 -16.96
CA ALA A 25 -2.69 -8.68 -18.09
C ALA A 25 -1.86 -7.47 -17.63
N ASN A 26 -2.34 -6.74 -16.64
CA ASN A 26 -1.69 -5.56 -16.08
C ASN A 26 -0.44 -5.92 -15.26
N VAL A 27 -0.56 -6.87 -14.31
CA VAL A 27 0.59 -7.24 -13.47
C VAL A 27 1.75 -7.85 -14.25
N ARG A 28 1.47 -8.47 -15.41
CA ARG A 28 2.51 -8.99 -16.31
C ARG A 28 3.35 -7.90 -16.97
N THR A 29 2.92 -6.65 -16.97
CA THR A 29 3.66 -5.51 -17.52
C THR A 29 4.52 -4.81 -16.49
N ILE A 30 4.42 -5.18 -15.20
CA ILE A 30 5.19 -4.56 -14.12
C ILE A 30 6.56 -5.24 -14.04
N ASP A 31 7.63 -4.52 -14.34
CA ASP A 31 9.00 -5.05 -14.43
C ASP A 31 9.48 -5.72 -13.14
N SER A 32 9.03 -5.25 -11.97
CA SER A 32 9.38 -5.83 -10.68
C SER A 32 8.67 -7.15 -10.36
N ILE A 33 7.73 -7.60 -11.20
CA ILE A 33 7.06 -8.90 -11.08
C ILE A 33 7.69 -9.88 -12.07
N PRO A 34 8.44 -10.89 -11.60
CA PRO A 34 9.09 -11.83 -12.50
C PRO A 34 8.05 -12.71 -13.21
N LEU A 35 8.11 -12.76 -14.53
CA LEU A 35 7.27 -13.68 -15.32
C LEU A 35 7.67 -15.15 -15.12
N ARG A 36 8.88 -15.40 -14.62
CA ARG A 36 9.41 -16.71 -14.25
C ARG A 36 10.21 -16.60 -12.97
N LEU A 37 9.95 -17.50 -12.04
CA LEU A 37 10.75 -17.59 -10.83
C LEU A 37 12.18 -18.06 -11.16
N ARG A 38 13.15 -17.52 -10.44
CA ARG A 38 14.57 -17.91 -10.55
C ARG A 38 14.81 -19.19 -9.72
N GLY A 39 15.85 -19.94 -10.08
CA GLY A 39 16.29 -21.15 -9.37
C GLY A 39 15.94 -22.45 -10.11
N ASP A 40 16.64 -23.52 -9.72
CA ASP A 40 16.56 -24.81 -10.41
C ASP A 40 15.32 -25.63 -10.02
N ASN A 41 14.74 -25.34 -8.87
CA ASN A 41 13.58 -26.04 -8.34
C ASN A 41 12.55 -25.07 -7.71
N PRO A 42 11.85 -24.26 -8.54
CA PRO A 42 10.80 -23.39 -8.04
C PRO A 42 9.60 -24.20 -7.55
N PRO A 43 8.82 -23.72 -6.57
CA PRO A 43 7.62 -24.38 -6.09
C PRO A 43 6.62 -24.60 -7.25
N ALA A 44 5.84 -25.68 -7.16
CA ALA A 44 4.82 -26.04 -8.18
C ALA A 44 3.70 -24.98 -8.24
N LEU A 45 3.34 -24.41 -7.09
CA LEU A 45 2.47 -23.26 -6.95
C LEU A 45 3.01 -22.33 -5.87
N LEU A 46 3.02 -21.03 -6.17
CA LEU A 46 3.37 -19.98 -5.22
C LEU A 46 2.40 -18.81 -5.43
N GLU A 47 1.55 -18.57 -4.43
CA GLU A 47 0.69 -17.37 -4.36
C GLU A 47 1.33 -16.35 -3.42
N VAL A 48 1.73 -15.22 -3.97
CA VAL A 48 2.41 -14.15 -3.24
C VAL A 48 1.47 -12.96 -3.07
N ARG A 49 1.41 -12.43 -1.86
CA ARG A 49 0.76 -11.15 -1.57
C ARG A 49 1.80 -10.06 -1.48
N GLY A 50 1.47 -8.91 -2.04
CA GLY A 50 2.34 -7.74 -2.07
C GLY A 50 1.56 -6.46 -2.27
N GLU A 51 2.28 -5.35 -2.28
CA GLU A 51 1.74 -4.03 -2.57
C GLU A 51 2.33 -3.52 -3.88
N VAL A 52 1.49 -2.90 -4.70
CA VAL A 52 1.93 -2.16 -5.88
C VAL A 52 1.97 -0.68 -5.52
N VAL A 53 3.13 -0.09 -5.68
CA VAL A 53 3.36 1.34 -5.41
C VAL A 53 3.81 2.06 -6.67
N MET A 54 3.66 3.37 -6.69
CA MET A 54 4.31 4.25 -7.66
C MET A 54 5.36 5.07 -6.91
N PRO A 55 6.65 4.93 -7.24
CA PRO A 55 7.71 5.73 -6.65
C PRO A 55 7.48 7.23 -6.89
N HIS A 56 7.90 8.07 -5.94
CA HIS A 56 7.77 9.55 -6.07
C HIS A 56 8.47 10.08 -7.33
N SER A 57 9.64 9.53 -7.65
CA SER A 57 10.38 9.84 -8.87
C SER A 57 9.53 9.56 -10.12
N GLY A 58 8.95 8.38 -10.20
CA GLY A 58 8.08 7.97 -11.30
C GLY A 58 6.76 8.75 -11.36
N PHE A 59 6.19 9.09 -10.20
CA PHE A 59 4.98 9.91 -10.11
C PHE A 59 5.20 11.33 -10.66
N ARG A 60 6.34 11.98 -10.31
CA ARG A 60 6.69 13.29 -10.85
C ARG A 60 6.84 13.26 -12.37
N ASP A 61 7.53 12.25 -12.90
CA ASP A 61 7.70 12.09 -14.34
C ASP A 61 6.38 11.81 -15.07
N LEU A 62 5.50 11.04 -14.45
CA LEU A 62 4.17 10.77 -14.98
C LEU A 62 3.35 12.07 -15.06
N ASN A 63 3.28 12.84 -13.99
CA ASN A 63 2.52 14.09 -13.97
C ASN A 63 3.07 15.13 -14.95
N ARG A 64 4.40 15.27 -15.06
CA ARG A 64 5.01 16.11 -16.09
C ARG A 64 4.56 15.75 -17.51
N ARG A 65 4.58 14.45 -17.85
CA ARG A 65 4.09 13.98 -19.17
C ARG A 65 2.59 14.22 -19.37
N GLN A 66 1.79 14.12 -18.32
CA GLN A 66 0.36 14.45 -18.38
C GLN A 66 0.13 15.94 -18.66
N GLU A 67 0.86 16.81 -17.99
CA GLU A 67 0.79 18.27 -18.22
C GLU A 67 1.21 18.63 -19.65
N GLU A 68 2.34 18.11 -20.13
CA GLU A 68 2.84 18.32 -21.50
C GLU A 68 1.83 17.85 -22.56
N ALA A 69 1.06 16.79 -22.26
CA ALA A 69 0.00 16.28 -23.13
C ALA A 69 -1.37 16.98 -22.95
N GLY A 70 -1.48 17.96 -22.05
CA GLY A 70 -2.73 18.65 -21.74
C GLY A 70 -3.76 17.77 -21.00
N HIS A 71 -3.32 16.71 -20.35
CA HIS A 71 -4.15 15.81 -19.58
C HIS A 71 -4.17 16.19 -18.09
N LYS A 72 -5.21 15.72 -17.38
CA LYS A 72 -5.33 15.92 -15.93
C LYS A 72 -4.23 15.15 -15.20
N THR A 73 -3.54 15.81 -14.29
CA THR A 73 -2.55 15.21 -13.39
C THR A 73 -3.19 14.38 -12.28
N PHE A 74 -2.43 13.45 -11.71
CA PHE A 74 -2.83 12.67 -10.56
C PHE A 74 -2.56 13.44 -9.27
N ALA A 75 -3.46 13.32 -8.29
CA ALA A 75 -3.35 14.02 -7.02
C ALA A 75 -2.24 13.47 -6.10
N ASN A 76 -2.03 12.13 -6.10
CA ASN A 76 -1.01 11.48 -5.28
C ASN A 76 -0.56 10.14 -5.90
N PRO A 77 0.62 9.63 -5.48
CA PRO A 77 1.18 8.37 -5.99
C PRO A 77 0.28 7.16 -5.76
N ARG A 78 -0.41 7.09 -4.62
CA ARG A 78 -1.30 5.96 -4.27
C ARG A 78 -2.48 5.85 -5.23
N ASN A 79 -3.15 6.96 -5.50
CA ASN A 79 -4.26 6.99 -6.45
C ASN A 79 -3.79 6.74 -7.88
N ALA A 80 -2.62 7.28 -8.25
CA ALA A 80 -1.99 7.03 -9.54
C ALA A 80 -1.65 5.54 -9.73
N ALA A 81 -1.08 4.87 -8.71
CA ALA A 81 -0.80 3.44 -8.74
C ALA A 81 -2.08 2.61 -8.88
N ALA A 82 -3.09 2.86 -8.03
CA ALA A 82 -4.36 2.13 -8.06
C ALA A 82 -5.10 2.29 -9.40
N GLY A 83 -5.14 3.51 -9.95
CA GLY A 83 -5.74 3.78 -11.25
C GLY A 83 -4.97 3.15 -12.41
N SER A 84 -3.63 3.17 -12.35
CA SER A 84 -2.76 2.57 -13.37
C SER A 84 -2.84 1.05 -13.40
N LEU A 85 -3.03 0.41 -12.25
CA LEU A 85 -3.11 -1.04 -12.14
C LEU A 85 -4.42 -1.62 -12.70
N ARG A 86 -5.50 -0.85 -12.69
CA ARG A 86 -6.85 -1.27 -13.10
C ARG A 86 -7.26 -0.76 -14.49
N GLN A 87 -6.29 -0.56 -15.39
CA GLN A 87 -6.57 -0.17 -16.77
C GLN A 87 -7.12 -1.36 -17.58
N LEU A 88 -8.11 -1.11 -18.41
CA LEU A 88 -8.65 -2.12 -19.34
C LEU A 88 -7.61 -2.50 -20.40
N ASP A 89 -6.82 -1.53 -20.84
CA ASP A 89 -5.69 -1.73 -21.74
C ASP A 89 -4.39 -1.83 -20.95
N SER A 90 -3.82 -3.01 -20.86
CA SER A 90 -2.56 -3.26 -20.16
C SER A 90 -1.35 -2.51 -20.72
N ARG A 91 -1.43 -2.00 -21.97
CA ARG A 91 -0.38 -1.15 -22.56
C ARG A 91 -0.25 0.15 -21.79
N ILE A 92 -1.37 0.72 -21.29
CA ILE A 92 -1.36 1.89 -20.42
C ILE A 92 -0.64 1.58 -19.10
N THR A 93 -0.89 0.41 -18.52
CA THR A 93 -0.19 -0.04 -17.30
C THR A 93 1.31 -0.20 -17.56
N ALA A 94 1.70 -0.72 -18.71
CA ALA A 94 3.10 -0.90 -19.10
C ALA A 94 3.91 0.42 -19.14
N GLU A 95 3.26 1.54 -19.43
CA GLU A 95 3.89 2.86 -19.47
C GLU A 95 3.98 3.53 -18.08
N ARG A 96 3.42 2.88 -17.03
CA ARG A 96 3.40 3.41 -15.66
C ARG A 96 4.59 2.88 -14.85
N PRO A 97 5.26 3.75 -14.10
CA PRO A 97 6.40 3.37 -13.26
C PRO A 97 5.90 2.69 -11.97
N LEU A 98 5.36 1.48 -12.11
CA LEU A 98 4.83 0.70 -11.01
C LEU A 98 5.88 -0.27 -10.48
N GLU A 99 5.93 -0.41 -9.16
CA GLU A 99 6.75 -1.37 -8.44
C GLU A 99 5.90 -2.25 -7.53
N PHE A 100 6.20 -3.55 -7.53
CA PHE A 100 5.57 -4.51 -6.64
C PHE A 100 6.53 -4.93 -5.54
N TYR A 101 6.07 -4.94 -4.29
CA TYR A 101 6.82 -5.44 -3.14
C TYR A 101 6.08 -6.60 -2.48
N ALA A 102 6.69 -7.78 -2.52
CA ALA A 102 6.17 -8.97 -1.88
C ALA A 102 6.34 -8.89 -0.36
N TYR A 103 5.31 -9.26 0.41
CA TYR A 103 5.37 -9.25 1.86
C TYR A 103 4.84 -10.53 2.54
N SER A 104 4.22 -11.43 1.80
CA SER A 104 3.63 -12.66 2.36
C SER A 104 3.38 -13.69 1.26
N VAL A 105 3.33 -14.96 1.66
CA VAL A 105 2.88 -16.09 0.84
C VAL A 105 1.52 -16.54 1.36
N ALA A 106 0.55 -16.65 0.45
CA ALA A 106 -0.81 -17.09 0.78
C ALA A 106 -1.01 -18.58 0.52
N ARG A 107 -0.41 -19.11 -0.55
CA ARG A 107 -0.48 -20.53 -0.91
C ARG A 107 0.84 -21.01 -1.49
N LEU A 108 1.22 -22.22 -1.10
CA LEU A 108 2.43 -22.88 -1.56
C LEU A 108 2.15 -24.35 -1.79
N GLU A 109 2.68 -24.90 -2.90
CA GLU A 109 2.69 -26.34 -3.17
C GLU A 109 4.08 -26.74 -3.69
N GLY A 110 4.63 -27.80 -3.14
CA GLY A 110 5.92 -28.39 -3.52
C GLY A 110 6.94 -28.42 -2.40
N GLU A 111 8.10 -27.85 -2.61
CA GLU A 111 9.27 -27.90 -1.72
C GLU A 111 9.01 -27.45 -0.27
N PRO A 112 9.84 -27.93 0.69
CA PRO A 112 9.83 -27.39 2.05
C PRO A 112 10.02 -25.88 2.06
N TRP A 113 9.27 -25.21 2.93
CA TRP A 113 9.28 -23.75 3.04
C TRP A 113 9.88 -23.32 4.38
N PRO A 114 10.55 -22.17 4.47
CA PRO A 114 11.12 -21.68 5.72
C PRO A 114 10.10 -21.57 6.86
N ASP A 115 10.57 -21.80 8.11
CA ASP A 115 9.74 -21.77 9.30
C ASP A 115 9.53 -20.39 9.89
N THR A 116 10.16 -19.37 9.29
CA THR A 116 10.08 -17.98 9.76
C THR A 116 9.73 -17.01 8.63
N HIS A 117 9.10 -15.90 9.01
CA HIS A 117 8.71 -14.84 8.08
C HIS A 117 9.94 -14.18 7.43
N SER A 118 11.00 -13.94 8.21
CA SER A 118 12.24 -13.38 7.70
C SER A 118 12.91 -14.27 6.65
N ALA A 119 13.05 -15.57 6.93
CA ALA A 119 13.62 -16.52 5.97
C ALA A 119 12.71 -16.72 4.74
N MET A 120 11.40 -16.64 4.90
CA MET A 120 10.46 -16.61 3.77
C MET A 120 10.72 -15.42 2.85
N LEU A 121 10.91 -14.22 3.40
CA LEU A 121 11.21 -13.02 2.60
C LEU A 121 12.54 -13.15 1.85
N GLU A 122 13.57 -13.74 2.46
CA GLU A 122 14.83 -14.08 1.80
C GLU A 122 14.60 -15.06 0.66
N ARG A 123 13.84 -16.13 0.90
CA ARG A 123 13.50 -17.09 -0.16
C ARG A 123 12.75 -16.44 -1.33
N LEU A 124 11.86 -15.47 -1.09
CA LEU A 124 11.20 -14.70 -2.14
C LEU A 124 12.20 -13.89 -2.96
N ARG A 125 13.23 -13.28 -2.33
CA ARG A 125 14.33 -12.59 -3.04
C ARG A 125 15.12 -13.56 -3.94
N ASP A 126 15.46 -14.76 -3.44
CA ASP A 126 16.14 -15.79 -4.21
C ASP A 126 15.36 -16.21 -5.47
N LEU A 127 14.03 -16.22 -5.34
CA LEU A 127 13.10 -16.49 -6.46
C LEU A 127 12.93 -15.29 -7.40
N ASN A 128 13.66 -14.20 -7.18
CA ASN A 128 13.62 -12.94 -7.93
C ASN A 128 12.35 -12.09 -7.71
N LEU A 129 11.66 -12.28 -6.60
CA LEU A 129 10.59 -11.39 -6.19
C LEU A 129 11.17 -10.21 -5.39
N ARG A 130 10.75 -9.00 -5.70
CA ARG A 130 11.18 -7.81 -4.95
C ARG A 130 10.51 -7.81 -3.57
N VAL A 131 11.31 -7.67 -2.53
CA VAL A 131 10.88 -7.47 -1.15
C VAL A 131 11.38 -6.11 -0.70
N ASN A 132 10.59 -5.39 0.09
CA ASN A 132 10.98 -4.09 0.61
C ASN A 132 12.32 -4.16 1.33
N GLY A 133 13.19 -3.17 1.10
CA GLY A 133 14.51 -3.07 1.74
C GLY A 133 14.45 -2.68 3.21
N GLU A 134 13.35 -2.02 3.62
CA GLU A 134 13.13 -1.53 4.99
C GLU A 134 12.52 -2.63 5.89
N VAL A 135 13.03 -3.84 5.78
CA VAL A 135 12.66 -4.98 6.64
C VAL A 135 13.78 -5.28 7.61
N ARG A 136 13.47 -5.35 8.90
CA ARG A 136 14.43 -5.66 9.96
C ARG A 136 13.87 -6.72 10.90
N ARG A 137 14.65 -7.73 11.22
CA ARG A 137 14.36 -8.64 12.33
C ARG A 137 14.80 -7.97 13.63
N CYS A 138 13.87 -7.78 14.55
CA CYS A 138 14.09 -7.16 15.84
C CYS A 138 13.91 -8.18 16.97
N GLN A 139 14.60 -7.98 18.10
CA GLN A 139 14.43 -8.77 19.30
C GLN A 139 14.08 -7.86 20.48
N GLY A 140 12.91 -8.06 21.06
CA GLY A 140 12.38 -7.23 22.15
C GLY A 140 11.71 -5.94 21.66
N ILE A 141 11.06 -5.27 22.61
CA ILE A 141 10.26 -4.05 22.33
C ILE A 141 11.14 -2.86 21.97
N ASP A 142 12.30 -2.72 22.61
CA ASP A 142 13.17 -1.57 22.40
C ASP A 142 13.67 -1.54 20.95
N ALA A 143 14.12 -2.69 20.41
CA ALA A 143 14.56 -2.79 19.03
C ALA A 143 13.43 -2.53 18.00
N LEU A 144 12.15 -2.81 18.35
CA LEU A 144 11.00 -2.46 17.53
C LEU A 144 10.77 -0.95 17.52
N LEU A 145 10.86 -0.30 18.68
CA LEU A 145 10.70 1.15 18.82
C LEU A 145 11.85 1.90 18.14
N ASP A 146 13.08 1.43 18.27
CA ASP A 146 14.24 2.00 17.56
C ASP A 146 14.05 1.93 16.05
N PHE A 147 13.55 0.81 15.54
CA PHE A 147 13.25 0.68 14.12
C PHE A 147 12.13 1.63 13.68
N TYR A 148 11.07 1.78 14.47
CA TYR A 148 9.98 2.71 14.19
C TYR A 148 10.49 4.15 14.10
N ASN A 149 11.29 4.59 15.07
CA ASN A 149 11.85 5.94 15.10
C ASN A 149 12.79 6.18 13.90
N ASP A 150 13.67 5.23 13.58
CA ASP A 150 14.56 5.29 12.42
C ASP A 150 13.78 5.45 11.10
N ILE A 151 12.73 4.67 10.91
CA ILE A 151 11.89 4.78 9.70
C ILE A 151 11.11 6.10 9.68
N GLN A 152 10.60 6.56 10.83
CA GLN A 152 9.90 7.84 10.94
C GLN A 152 10.81 9.02 10.55
N GLU A 153 12.07 9.03 11.00
CA GLU A 153 13.05 10.07 10.67
C GLU A 153 13.43 10.07 9.18
N ARG A 154 13.48 8.89 8.57
CA ARG A 154 13.84 8.71 7.16
C ARG A 154 12.66 8.72 6.20
N ARG A 155 11.44 8.82 6.69
CA ARG A 155 10.19 8.70 5.95
C ARG A 155 10.18 9.55 4.67
N GLU A 156 10.60 10.81 4.77
CA GLU A 156 10.60 11.75 3.63
C GLU A 156 11.69 11.47 2.58
N ARG A 157 12.68 10.63 2.95
CA ARG A 157 13.77 10.24 2.02
C ARG A 157 13.44 8.97 1.25
N LEU A 158 12.37 8.27 1.62
CA LEU A 158 11.91 7.10 0.90
C LEU A 158 11.26 7.54 -0.43
N ASP A 159 11.48 6.76 -1.49
CA ASP A 159 10.88 7.06 -2.80
C ASP A 159 9.42 6.57 -2.92
N TYR A 160 8.75 6.33 -1.80
CA TYR A 160 7.33 5.95 -1.70
C TYR A 160 6.73 6.36 -0.36
N ASP A 161 5.41 6.59 -0.34
CA ASP A 161 4.68 6.98 0.87
C ASP A 161 4.49 5.80 1.82
N ILE A 162 4.69 6.07 3.11
CA ILE A 162 4.35 5.16 4.20
C ILE A 162 3.61 5.90 5.33
N ASP A 163 2.73 5.19 6.01
CA ASP A 163 1.92 5.72 7.13
C ASP A 163 2.24 5.04 8.47
N GLY A 164 3.24 4.18 8.49
CA GLY A 164 3.69 3.44 9.66
C GLY A 164 4.49 2.21 9.33
N VAL A 165 4.75 1.40 10.33
CA VAL A 165 5.40 0.10 10.23
C VAL A 165 4.46 -1.02 10.67
N VAL A 166 4.72 -2.25 10.23
CA VAL A 166 3.97 -3.43 10.66
C VAL A 166 4.93 -4.39 11.34
N TYR A 167 4.67 -4.69 12.61
CA TYR A 167 5.38 -5.74 13.33
C TYR A 167 4.68 -7.07 13.10
N LYS A 168 5.47 -8.11 12.95
CA LYS A 168 4.96 -9.49 12.79
C LYS A 168 5.81 -10.43 13.64
N VAL A 169 5.17 -11.39 14.29
CA VAL A 169 5.88 -12.50 14.92
C VAL A 169 6.61 -13.27 13.83
N ASP A 170 7.92 -13.49 14.00
CA ASP A 170 8.76 -14.07 12.95
C ASP A 170 8.51 -15.57 12.74
N ARG A 171 8.29 -16.36 13.79
CA ARG A 171 8.08 -17.81 13.72
C ARG A 171 6.66 -18.16 13.29
N PHE A 172 6.51 -18.99 12.28
CA PHE A 172 5.19 -19.41 11.77
C PHE A 172 4.43 -20.36 12.71
N ASP A 173 5.10 -21.16 13.53
CA ASP A 173 4.44 -21.96 14.57
C ASP A 173 3.77 -21.04 15.61
N TRP A 174 4.44 -20.01 16.08
CA TRP A 174 3.87 -19.01 16.99
C TRP A 174 2.75 -18.18 16.34
N GLN A 175 2.84 -17.89 15.05
CA GLN A 175 1.74 -17.24 14.33
C GLN A 175 0.49 -18.15 14.32
N ARG A 176 0.66 -19.47 14.13
CA ARG A 176 -0.45 -20.43 14.20
C ARG A 176 -1.07 -20.51 15.58
N ASP A 177 -0.23 -20.56 16.62
CA ASP A 177 -0.69 -20.65 18.03
C ASP A 177 -1.45 -19.38 18.45
N LEU A 178 -0.99 -18.18 18.02
CA LEU A 178 -1.67 -16.92 18.29
C LEU A 178 -2.99 -16.78 17.51
N GLY A 179 -3.02 -17.32 16.29
CA GLY A 179 -4.22 -17.34 15.45
C GLY A 179 -4.74 -15.97 15.03
N PHE A 180 -6.07 -15.91 14.82
CA PHE A 180 -6.77 -14.74 14.29
C PHE A 180 -7.93 -14.33 15.20
N VAL A 181 -8.28 -13.06 15.19
CA VAL A 181 -9.59 -12.52 15.58
C VAL A 181 -10.35 -12.15 14.31
N SER A 182 -11.67 -12.03 14.37
CA SER A 182 -12.60 -11.95 13.22
C SER A 182 -12.03 -11.44 11.86
N ARG A 183 -11.19 -10.42 11.85
CA ARG A 183 -10.63 -9.82 10.61
C ARG A 183 -9.14 -9.47 10.69
N ALA A 184 -8.46 -9.84 11.77
CA ALA A 184 -7.06 -9.48 11.97
C ALA A 184 -6.25 -10.62 12.60
N PRO A 185 -4.98 -10.79 12.22
CA PRO A 185 -4.07 -11.70 12.89
C PRO A 185 -3.69 -11.17 14.28
N ARG A 186 -3.56 -12.06 15.27
CA ARG A 186 -3.04 -11.69 16.59
C ARG A 186 -1.51 -11.56 16.63
N TRP A 187 -0.85 -12.04 15.61
CA TRP A 187 0.61 -12.07 15.46
C TRP A 187 1.16 -10.90 14.64
N ALA A 188 0.32 -9.95 14.22
CA ALA A 188 0.75 -8.75 13.51
C ALA A 188 0.03 -7.52 14.04
N ILE A 189 0.76 -6.40 14.12
CA ILE A 189 0.21 -5.11 14.55
C ILE A 189 0.81 -3.99 13.70
N ALA A 190 -0.03 -3.07 13.26
CA ALA A 190 0.40 -1.84 12.61
C ALA A 190 0.66 -0.74 13.64
N HIS A 191 1.84 -0.13 13.57
CA HIS A 191 2.21 1.04 14.34
C HIS A 191 2.28 2.24 13.39
N LYS A 192 1.21 3.04 13.39
CA LYS A 192 1.08 4.19 12.50
C LYS A 192 1.93 5.35 12.99
N PHE A 193 2.49 6.12 12.06
CA PHE A 193 3.07 7.41 12.39
C PHE A 193 1.98 8.39 12.84
N PRO A 194 2.33 9.43 13.62
CA PRO A 194 1.40 10.51 13.90
C PRO A 194 0.77 11.07 12.62
N ALA A 195 -0.51 11.41 12.69
CA ALA A 195 -1.18 12.08 11.60
C ALA A 195 -0.44 13.39 11.26
N GLN A 196 -0.35 13.71 9.98
CA GLN A 196 0.12 15.04 9.58
C GLN A 196 -0.98 16.05 9.87
N GLU A 197 -0.63 17.11 10.58
CA GLU A 197 -1.54 18.18 10.94
C GLU A 197 -1.03 19.48 10.33
N GLU A 198 -1.94 20.21 9.69
CA GLU A 198 -1.64 21.51 9.08
C GLU A 198 -2.69 22.53 9.52
N LEU A 199 -2.26 23.76 9.70
CA LEU A 199 -3.15 24.86 10.00
C LEU A 199 -3.66 25.50 8.71
N THR A 200 -4.96 25.79 8.69
CA THR A 200 -5.59 26.49 7.58
C THR A 200 -6.73 27.35 8.05
N VAL A 201 -7.24 28.23 7.20
CA VAL A 201 -8.38 29.10 7.48
C VAL A 201 -9.66 28.42 7.01
N LEU A 202 -10.68 28.44 7.87
CA LEU A 202 -12.03 28.04 7.50
C LEU A 202 -12.74 29.23 6.83
N ASN A 203 -12.91 29.16 5.50
CA ASN A 203 -13.54 30.24 4.73
C ASN A 203 -15.07 30.22 4.83
N ASP A 204 -15.69 29.03 4.90
CA ASP A 204 -17.14 28.85 4.94
C ASP A 204 -17.52 27.44 5.40
N VAL A 205 -18.80 27.21 5.72
CA VAL A 205 -19.37 25.89 5.99
C VAL A 205 -20.57 25.65 5.07
N ASP A 206 -20.41 24.63 4.22
CA ASP A 206 -21.45 24.18 3.30
C ASP A 206 -22.19 22.96 3.87
N TRP A 207 -23.44 22.72 3.42
CA TRP A 207 -24.25 21.62 3.89
C TRP A 207 -24.52 20.64 2.77
N GLN A 208 -24.05 19.43 2.94
CA GLN A 208 -24.28 18.34 2.00
C GLN A 208 -25.42 17.45 2.47
N VAL A 209 -26.33 17.08 1.54
CA VAL A 209 -27.40 16.13 1.81
C VAL A 209 -26.91 14.73 1.46
N GLY A 210 -26.82 13.86 2.46
CA GLY A 210 -26.48 12.45 2.26
C GLY A 210 -27.62 11.66 1.61
N ARG A 211 -27.32 10.45 1.15
CA ARG A 211 -28.28 9.54 0.51
C ARG A 211 -29.54 9.26 1.36
N THR A 212 -29.41 9.30 2.66
CA THR A 212 -30.50 9.08 3.63
C THR A 212 -31.25 10.36 4.00
N GLY A 213 -30.93 11.52 3.39
CA GLY A 213 -31.48 12.83 3.74
C GLY A 213 -30.77 13.51 4.91
N ALA A 214 -29.76 12.89 5.53
CA ALA A 214 -29.00 13.49 6.60
C ALA A 214 -28.17 14.68 6.09
N LEU A 215 -28.20 15.80 6.83
CA LEU A 215 -27.37 16.98 6.55
C LEU A 215 -26.01 16.84 7.22
N THR A 216 -24.96 16.93 6.42
CA THR A 216 -23.58 16.87 6.88
C THR A 216 -22.87 18.20 6.59
N PRO A 217 -22.36 18.91 7.64
CA PRO A 217 -21.61 20.12 7.42
C PRO A 217 -20.20 19.81 6.87
N VAL A 218 -19.77 20.58 5.90
CA VAL A 218 -18.47 20.47 5.26
C VAL A 218 -17.76 21.81 5.30
N ALA A 219 -16.59 21.84 5.92
CA ALA A 219 -15.71 22.99 5.94
C ALA A 219 -15.18 23.29 4.53
N LYS A 220 -15.24 24.54 4.11
CA LYS A 220 -14.53 25.11 2.98
C LYS A 220 -13.26 25.77 3.51
N LEU A 221 -12.12 25.19 3.18
CA LEU A 221 -10.83 25.59 3.72
C LEU A 221 -10.03 26.38 2.67
N GLU A 222 -9.20 27.30 3.15
CA GLU A 222 -8.08 27.75 2.34
C GLU A 222 -7.24 26.53 1.97
N PRO A 223 -6.93 26.30 0.67
CA PRO A 223 -6.21 25.10 0.26
C PRO A 223 -4.89 24.92 0.99
N VAL A 224 -4.69 23.79 1.64
CA VAL A 224 -3.48 23.45 2.40
C VAL A 224 -2.94 22.10 1.97
N GLN A 225 -1.63 21.95 1.98
CA GLN A 225 -0.96 20.70 1.63
C GLN A 225 -0.86 19.80 2.88
N VAL A 226 -1.49 18.63 2.82
CA VAL A 226 -1.44 17.64 3.90
C VAL A 226 -1.09 16.29 3.30
N GLY A 227 0.02 15.69 3.72
CA GLY A 227 0.41 14.36 3.25
C GLY A 227 0.55 14.24 1.72
N GLY A 228 1.05 15.29 1.06
CA GLY A 228 1.23 15.31 -0.39
C GLY A 228 -0.06 15.52 -1.20
N VAL A 229 -1.19 15.85 -0.55
CA VAL A 229 -2.45 16.19 -1.21
C VAL A 229 -2.90 17.58 -0.79
N THR A 230 -3.56 18.30 -1.71
CA THR A 230 -4.18 19.59 -1.40
C THR A 230 -5.57 19.35 -0.82
N VAL A 231 -5.78 19.77 0.42
CA VAL A 231 -7.06 19.69 1.13
C VAL A 231 -7.72 21.06 1.11
N SER A 232 -8.92 21.14 0.54
CA SER A 232 -9.75 22.36 0.49
C SER A 232 -11.13 22.16 1.11
N ASN A 233 -11.47 20.92 1.49
CA ASN A 233 -12.73 20.59 2.13
C ASN A 233 -12.51 19.54 3.20
N ALA A 234 -13.20 19.65 4.33
CA ALA A 234 -13.18 18.65 5.39
C ALA A 234 -14.60 18.45 5.96
N THR A 235 -14.97 17.21 6.23
CA THR A 235 -16.24 16.96 6.92
C THR A 235 -16.18 17.41 8.37
N LEU A 236 -17.20 18.11 8.81
CA LEU A 236 -17.39 18.49 10.21
C LEU A 236 -18.35 17.52 10.94
N HIS A 237 -18.72 16.42 10.28
CA HIS A 237 -19.55 15.34 10.77
C HIS A 237 -20.97 15.74 11.15
N ASN A 238 -21.14 16.61 12.16
CA ASN A 238 -22.42 17.09 12.66
C ASN A 238 -22.26 18.41 13.41
N ILE A 239 -23.39 19.02 13.79
CA ILE A 239 -23.41 20.32 14.45
C ILE A 239 -22.85 20.29 15.89
N ASP A 240 -22.96 19.14 16.54
CA ASP A 240 -22.44 18.99 17.91
C ASP A 240 -20.91 18.96 17.90
N GLU A 241 -20.31 18.39 16.87
CA GLU A 241 -18.87 18.41 16.68
C GLU A 241 -18.34 19.82 16.38
N ILE A 242 -19.07 20.62 15.58
CA ILE A 242 -18.76 22.05 15.36
C ILE A 242 -18.74 22.80 16.69
N ARG A 243 -19.75 22.58 17.54
CA ARG A 243 -19.85 23.22 18.85
C ARG A 243 -18.76 22.76 19.82
N ARG A 244 -18.49 21.45 19.85
CA ARG A 244 -17.46 20.84 20.71
C ARG A 244 -16.06 21.38 20.41
N LEU A 245 -15.74 21.56 19.13
CA LEU A 245 -14.44 22.04 18.66
C LEU A 245 -14.36 23.57 18.55
N ASP A 246 -15.44 24.29 18.86
CA ASP A 246 -15.56 25.76 18.72
C ASP A 246 -15.11 26.25 17.32
N ILE A 247 -15.55 25.56 16.27
CA ILE A 247 -15.18 25.85 14.90
C ILE A 247 -15.82 27.18 14.46
N ARG A 248 -14.99 28.10 13.95
CA ARG A 248 -15.42 29.43 13.52
C ARG A 248 -14.87 29.75 12.12
N VAL A 249 -15.66 30.50 11.35
CA VAL A 249 -15.23 31.04 10.05
C VAL A 249 -14.30 32.22 10.30
N GLY A 250 -13.16 32.30 9.58
CA GLY A 250 -12.12 33.34 9.68
C GLY A 250 -10.92 32.91 10.49
#